data_26f1eca995a41df956ab076d24c7a2e9
#
_entry.id   26f1eca995a41df956ab076d24c7a2e9
#
_cell.length_a   1.000
_cell.length_b   1.000
_cell.length_c   1.000
_cell.angle_alpha   90.00
_cell.angle_beta   90.00
_cell.angle_gamma   90.00
#
_symmetry.space_group_name_H-M   'P 1'
#
loop_
_entity.id
_entity.type
_entity.pdbx_description
1 polymer ?
#
loop_
_entity_poly.entity_id
_entity_poly.type
_entity_poly.pdbx_seq_one_letter_code
_entity_poly.pdbx_strand_id
1 'polypeptide(L)'
;IPRLLKTLCGRGGIGRRARLRSVWLRPCEFKSRRPHLMYSGLTAMKKKSVAVVIISNGPGELTTWVNPVIDELNKVNKSLRDDDKQDFTLRLVLVPCPNATGKEFSVANSWNKFELITKSKSFWKLLIKPHSFADWPKKGIVIFLGGDQFWSILLAKRLGYLNITYAEWVSRWPKWTNEIAAMNVKVKELIPKRYKYKCKVIGDLMADIKLNSEISLRNKEKHYIALLPGSKKAKLSVGIPFFLEVADHIAKENQNINFIIPIAPTTDKSEYLFFQS
;
A
#
# COMPACT_ATOMS: atom_id res chain seq x y z
N ILE A 1 4.03 -5.01 8.33
CA ILE A 1 2.86 -5.56 7.60
C ILE A 1 2.04 -6.45 8.52
N PRO A 2 2.58 -7.51 9.17
CA PRO A 2 1.83 -8.25 10.19
C PRO A 2 1.25 -7.35 11.28
N ARG A 3 1.92 -6.24 11.60
CA ARG A 3 1.45 -5.25 12.58
C ARG A 3 0.27 -4.41 12.08
N LEU A 4 0.22 -4.08 10.78
CA LEU A 4 -0.93 -3.41 10.17
C LEU A 4 -2.16 -4.31 10.17
N LEU A 5 -1.99 -5.59 9.81
CA LEU A 5 -3.06 -6.59 9.86
C LEU A 5 -3.56 -6.84 11.29
N LYS A 6 -2.67 -6.84 12.30
CA LYS A 6 -3.06 -6.88 13.72
C LYS A 6 -3.91 -5.66 14.11
N THR A 7 -3.66 -4.51 13.53
CA THR A 7 -4.47 -3.30 13.71
C THR A 7 -5.86 -3.47 13.13
N LEU A 8 -5.97 -4.12 11.98
CA LEU A 8 -7.23 -4.50 11.37
C LEU A 8 -7.97 -5.60 12.14
N CYS A 9 -7.21 -6.51 12.80
CA CYS A 9 -7.74 -7.68 13.50
C CYS A 9 -8.11 -7.46 14.98
N GLY A 10 -7.83 -6.30 15.59
CA GLY A 10 -8.11 -6.03 16.99
C GLY A 10 -7.04 -6.57 17.97
N ARG A 11 -7.13 -6.22 19.25
CA ARG A 11 -6.20 -6.60 20.33
C ARG A 11 -6.09 -8.12 20.50
N GLY A 12 -4.91 -8.66 20.39
CA GLY A 12 -4.71 -10.03 20.82
C GLY A 12 -3.38 -10.61 20.39
N GLY A 13 -2.69 -11.21 21.35
CA GLY A 13 -1.54 -12.07 21.12
C GLY A 13 -1.91 -13.28 20.24
N ILE A 14 -0.90 -14.05 19.88
CA ILE A 14 -1.01 -15.30 19.11
C ILE A 14 -2.25 -16.10 19.59
N GLY A 15 -3.30 -16.15 18.74
CA GLY A 15 -4.46 -16.98 19.05
C GLY A 15 -5.85 -16.37 18.86
N ARG A 16 -6.00 -15.09 18.53
CA ARG A 16 -7.36 -14.50 18.36
C ARG A 16 -7.63 -14.05 16.94
N ARG A 17 -7.76 -15.01 16.02
CA ARG A 17 -8.34 -14.82 14.67
C ARG A 17 -9.83 -14.42 14.70
N ALA A 18 -10.47 -14.45 15.88
CA ALA A 18 -11.92 -14.32 16.02
C ALA A 18 -12.47 -12.89 15.99
N ARG A 19 -11.69 -11.84 16.22
CA ARG A 19 -12.20 -10.46 16.34
C ARG A 19 -12.29 -9.65 15.06
N LEU A 20 -11.67 -10.06 13.96
CA LEU A 20 -12.06 -9.55 12.64
C LEU A 20 -13.51 -9.91 12.31
N ARG A 21 -13.98 -11.07 12.81
CA ARG A 21 -15.36 -11.53 12.64
C ARG A 21 -16.38 -10.61 13.34
N SER A 22 -16.08 -10.08 14.52
CA SER A 22 -17.09 -9.41 15.34
C SER A 22 -17.43 -7.98 14.90
N VAL A 23 -16.51 -7.30 14.20
CA VAL A 23 -16.75 -5.92 13.72
C VAL A 23 -17.26 -5.89 12.28
N TRP A 24 -16.93 -6.92 11.45
CA TRP A 24 -17.17 -6.91 10.01
C TRP A 24 -18.10 -8.01 9.52
N LEU A 25 -18.22 -9.09 10.28
CA LEU A 25 -18.90 -10.32 9.88
C LEU A 25 -19.90 -10.78 10.95
N ARG A 26 -20.78 -9.90 11.43
CA ARG A 26 -22.01 -10.42 12.09
C ARG A 26 -22.87 -10.99 10.99
N PRO A 27 -23.10 -12.31 10.92
CA PRO A 27 -24.15 -12.86 10.11
C PRO A 27 -25.46 -12.33 10.66
N CYS A 28 -26.27 -11.68 9.83
CA CYS A 28 -27.67 -11.53 10.16
C CYS A 28 -28.29 -12.92 10.09
N GLU A 29 -28.52 -13.55 11.23
CA GLU A 29 -29.37 -14.71 11.31
C GLU A 29 -30.78 -14.32 10.91
N PHE A 30 -31.15 -14.60 9.67
CA PHE A 30 -32.56 -14.59 9.25
C PHE A 30 -33.09 -16.04 9.39
N LYS A 31 -33.80 -16.30 10.46
CA LYS A 31 -34.67 -17.48 10.56
C LYS A 31 -35.84 -17.29 9.62
N SER A 32 -35.78 -17.85 8.43
CA SER A 32 -36.95 -18.02 7.56
C SER A 32 -37.40 -19.47 7.61
N ARG A 33 -38.52 -19.71 8.24
CA ARG A 33 -39.30 -20.92 8.05
C ARG A 33 -40.20 -20.73 6.82
N ARG A 34 -39.95 -21.49 5.73
CA ARG A 34 -40.94 -22.03 4.79
C ARG A 34 -40.31 -23.02 3.81
N PRO A 35 -41.07 -24.05 3.33
CA PRO A 35 -40.48 -25.22 2.70
C PRO A 35 -40.42 -25.16 1.17
N HIS A 36 -39.48 -25.93 0.66
CA HIS A 36 -39.27 -26.48 -0.68
C HIS A 36 -40.20 -26.09 -1.84
N LEU A 37 -39.56 -25.45 -2.85
CA LEU A 37 -39.87 -25.70 -4.25
C LEU A 37 -38.52 -25.88 -4.97
N MET A 38 -38.31 -27.05 -5.54
CA MET A 38 -37.16 -27.31 -6.41
C MET A 38 -37.25 -26.42 -7.65
N TYR A 39 -36.26 -25.57 -7.84
CA TYR A 39 -35.92 -24.97 -9.12
C TYR A 39 -34.45 -25.22 -9.38
N SER A 40 -34.18 -26.10 -10.34
CA SER A 40 -32.87 -26.33 -10.95
C SER A 40 -32.44 -25.08 -11.72
N GLY A 41 -31.66 -24.26 -11.07
CA GLY A 41 -31.05 -23.08 -11.63
C GLY A 41 -30.01 -22.58 -10.63
N LEU A 42 -28.87 -23.29 -10.54
CA LEU A 42 -27.71 -22.83 -9.76
C LEU A 42 -27.09 -21.59 -10.46
N THR A 43 -27.74 -20.44 -10.32
CA THR A 43 -27.01 -19.18 -10.30
C THR A 43 -26.29 -19.13 -8.96
N ALA A 44 -24.99 -19.44 -8.97
CA ALA A 44 -24.13 -19.26 -7.82
C ALA A 44 -24.39 -17.85 -7.28
N MET A 45 -25.01 -17.72 -6.11
CA MET A 45 -25.21 -16.44 -5.42
C MET A 45 -23.81 -15.84 -5.25
N LYS A 46 -23.50 -14.80 -6.04
CA LYS A 46 -22.23 -14.11 -6.00
C LYS A 46 -22.04 -13.60 -4.57
N LYS A 47 -21.17 -14.25 -3.82
CA LYS A 47 -20.85 -13.90 -2.42
C LYS A 47 -20.54 -12.42 -2.39
N LYS A 48 -21.25 -11.59 -1.61
CA LYS A 48 -21.10 -10.14 -1.58
C LYS A 48 -19.67 -9.83 -1.15
N SER A 49 -18.81 -9.48 -2.09
CA SER A 49 -17.41 -9.13 -1.82
C SER A 49 -17.32 -7.82 -1.04
N VAL A 50 -16.26 -7.69 -0.24
CA VAL A 50 -15.86 -6.44 0.42
C VAL A 50 -14.76 -5.81 -0.40
N ALA A 51 -14.74 -4.48 -0.55
CA ALA A 51 -13.63 -3.80 -1.22
C ALA A 51 -12.55 -3.37 -0.21
N VAL A 52 -11.30 -3.65 -0.52
CA VAL A 52 -10.14 -3.01 0.11
C VAL A 52 -9.49 -2.10 -0.93
N VAL A 53 -9.64 -0.80 -0.72
CA VAL A 53 -9.18 0.25 -1.62
C VAL A 53 -7.92 0.87 -1.05
N ILE A 54 -6.82 0.78 -1.75
CA ILE A 54 -5.56 1.39 -1.36
C ILE A 54 -5.41 2.72 -2.08
N ILE A 55 -5.07 3.77 -1.36
CA ILE A 55 -4.70 5.08 -1.90
C ILE A 55 -3.21 5.27 -1.77
N SER A 56 -2.57 5.55 -2.89
CA SER A 56 -1.15 5.91 -2.96
C SER A 56 -0.86 6.63 -4.27
N ASN A 57 0.25 7.28 -4.38
CA ASN A 57 0.80 7.75 -5.67
C ASN A 57 2.28 8.16 -5.61
N GLY A 58 2.95 7.99 -4.51
CA GLY A 58 4.39 8.23 -4.47
C GLY A 58 5.13 7.10 -5.19
N PRO A 59 6.13 7.38 -6.03
CA PRO A 59 6.91 6.32 -6.68
C PRO A 59 7.63 5.41 -5.67
N GLY A 60 8.08 5.97 -4.55
CA GLY A 60 8.66 5.22 -3.44
C GLY A 60 7.61 4.42 -2.67
N GLU A 61 6.54 5.08 -2.24
CA GLU A 61 5.47 4.49 -1.42
C GLU A 61 4.81 3.29 -2.10
N LEU A 62 4.74 3.32 -3.43
CA LEU A 62 4.15 2.24 -4.20
C LEU A 62 4.90 0.93 -3.99
N THR A 63 6.22 0.96 -4.05
CA THR A 63 7.07 -0.22 -3.90
C THR A 63 7.36 -0.59 -2.45
N THR A 64 7.49 0.42 -1.58
CA THR A 64 7.93 0.22 -0.20
C THR A 64 6.77 0.00 0.78
N TRP A 65 5.58 0.54 0.52
CA TRP A 65 4.42 0.39 1.39
C TRP A 65 3.27 -0.39 0.75
N VAL A 66 2.91 -0.05 -0.51
CA VAL A 66 1.77 -0.68 -1.17
C VAL A 66 2.04 -2.14 -1.44
N ASN A 67 3.15 -2.46 -2.12
CA ASN A 67 3.44 -3.84 -2.51
C ASN A 67 3.51 -4.81 -1.31
N PRO A 68 4.26 -4.53 -0.23
CA PRO A 68 4.28 -5.41 0.94
C PRO A 68 2.92 -5.56 1.62
N VAL A 69 2.12 -4.47 1.70
CA VAL A 69 0.77 -4.53 2.29
C VAL A 69 -0.15 -5.41 1.47
N ILE A 70 -0.08 -5.34 0.13
CA ILE A 70 -0.91 -6.18 -0.74
C ILE A 70 -0.52 -7.66 -0.59
N ASP A 71 0.76 -7.97 -0.44
CA ASP A 71 1.21 -9.36 -0.27
C ASP A 71 0.60 -9.99 0.98
N GLU A 72 0.58 -9.26 2.08
CA GLU A 72 -0.07 -9.74 3.31
C GLU A 72 -1.59 -9.78 3.19
N LEU A 73 -2.22 -8.80 2.53
CA LEU A 73 -3.66 -8.82 2.27
C LEU A 73 -4.04 -10.03 1.38
N ASN A 74 -3.26 -10.34 0.36
CA ASN A 74 -3.52 -11.51 -0.50
C ASN A 74 -3.42 -12.84 0.27
N LYS A 75 -2.47 -12.96 1.21
CA LYS A 75 -2.38 -14.15 2.08
C LYS A 75 -3.64 -14.29 2.95
N VAL A 76 -4.10 -13.17 3.54
CA VAL A 76 -5.34 -13.15 4.32
C VAL A 76 -6.54 -13.51 3.45
N ASN A 77 -6.60 -12.95 2.24
CA ASN A 77 -7.71 -13.20 1.32
C ASN A 77 -7.77 -14.67 0.89
N LYS A 78 -6.60 -15.29 0.62
CA LYS A 78 -6.50 -16.72 0.33
C LYS A 78 -7.01 -17.55 1.51
N SER A 79 -6.55 -17.28 2.73
CA SER A 79 -7.04 -18.00 3.93
C SER A 79 -8.55 -17.86 4.13
N LEU A 80 -9.13 -16.68 3.82
CA LEU A 80 -10.58 -16.48 3.91
C LEU A 80 -11.35 -17.31 2.88
N ARG A 81 -10.81 -17.47 1.66
CA ARG A 81 -11.38 -18.32 0.61
C ARG A 81 -11.29 -19.80 0.98
N ASP A 82 -10.14 -20.23 1.48
CA ASP A 82 -9.91 -21.62 1.90
C ASP A 82 -10.88 -22.01 3.04
N ASP A 83 -11.23 -21.08 3.93
CA ASP A 83 -12.19 -21.28 5.02
C ASP A 83 -13.67 -21.09 4.57
N ASP A 84 -13.95 -20.96 3.29
CA ASP A 84 -15.28 -20.62 2.71
C ASP A 84 -15.93 -19.36 3.32
N LYS A 85 -15.11 -18.44 3.77
CA LYS A 85 -15.53 -17.15 4.33
C LYS A 85 -15.66 -16.10 3.23
N GLN A 86 -16.20 -14.93 3.60
CA GLN A 86 -16.31 -13.79 2.70
C GLN A 86 -14.91 -13.28 2.35
N ASP A 87 -14.56 -13.34 1.06
CA ASP A 87 -13.35 -12.74 0.52
C ASP A 87 -13.51 -11.23 0.23
N PHE A 88 -12.42 -10.59 -0.17
CA PHE A 88 -12.42 -9.19 -0.56
C PHE A 88 -11.68 -8.97 -1.87
N THR A 89 -12.01 -7.87 -2.53
CA THR A 89 -11.34 -7.40 -3.74
C THR A 89 -10.32 -6.32 -3.40
N LEU A 90 -9.15 -6.36 -4.05
CA LEU A 90 -8.10 -5.35 -3.91
C LEU A 90 -8.21 -4.34 -5.05
N ARG A 91 -8.26 -3.06 -4.70
CA ARG A 91 -8.33 -1.95 -5.64
C ARG A 91 -7.30 -0.89 -5.28
N LEU A 92 -6.66 -0.32 -6.30
CA LEU A 92 -5.68 0.76 -6.11
C LEU A 92 -6.21 2.04 -6.76
N VAL A 93 -6.14 3.12 -6.02
CA VAL A 93 -6.45 4.47 -6.51
C VAL A 93 -5.19 5.32 -6.44
N LEU A 94 -4.64 5.65 -7.61
CA LEU A 94 -3.53 6.58 -7.73
C LEU A 94 -4.05 8.01 -7.68
N VAL A 95 -3.63 8.76 -6.65
CA VAL A 95 -4.04 10.17 -6.51
C VAL A 95 -3.07 11.11 -7.21
N PRO A 96 -3.50 12.31 -7.63
CA PRO A 96 -2.61 13.32 -8.18
C PRO A 96 -1.48 13.66 -7.20
N CYS A 97 -0.25 13.69 -7.71
CA CYS A 97 0.94 14.01 -6.92
C CYS A 97 1.96 14.78 -7.79
N PRO A 98 2.53 15.88 -7.30
CA PRO A 98 3.55 16.63 -8.01
C PRO A 98 4.82 15.82 -8.32
N ASN A 99 5.09 14.78 -7.52
CA ASN A 99 6.26 13.92 -7.65
C ASN A 99 5.98 12.62 -8.45
N ALA A 100 4.80 12.50 -9.08
CA ALA A 100 4.48 11.33 -9.90
C ALA A 100 5.37 11.29 -11.14
N THR A 101 5.87 10.11 -11.47
CA THR A 101 6.69 9.86 -12.68
C THR A 101 5.83 9.54 -13.89
N GLY A 102 4.54 9.22 -13.68
CA GLY A 102 3.61 8.73 -14.70
C GLY A 102 3.67 7.22 -14.95
N LYS A 103 4.64 6.52 -14.35
CA LYS A 103 4.85 5.08 -14.48
C LYS A 103 4.18 4.26 -13.37
N GLU A 104 3.65 4.91 -12.34
CA GLU A 104 3.05 4.25 -11.17
C GLU A 104 1.96 3.26 -11.58
N PHE A 105 1.15 3.62 -12.58
CA PHE A 105 0.12 2.72 -13.09
C PHE A 105 0.71 1.46 -13.72
N SER A 106 1.73 1.61 -14.58
CA SER A 106 2.35 0.47 -15.27
C SER A 106 3.07 -0.46 -14.30
N VAL A 107 3.75 0.11 -13.31
CA VAL A 107 4.41 -0.65 -12.23
C VAL A 107 3.38 -1.43 -11.40
N ALA A 108 2.33 -0.78 -10.94
CA ALA A 108 1.29 -1.46 -10.14
C ALA A 108 0.55 -2.53 -10.98
N ASN A 109 0.30 -2.25 -12.26
CA ASN A 109 -0.38 -3.18 -13.16
C ASN A 109 0.46 -4.43 -13.45
N SER A 110 1.78 -4.30 -13.53
CA SER A 110 2.68 -5.45 -13.75
C SER A 110 2.66 -6.46 -12.60
N TRP A 111 2.23 -6.07 -11.40
CA TRP A 111 2.10 -6.99 -10.26
C TRP A 111 0.92 -7.95 -10.37
N ASN A 112 -0.07 -7.62 -11.19
CA ASN A 112 -1.28 -8.45 -11.42
C ASN A 112 -2.03 -8.84 -10.14
N LYS A 113 -2.06 -7.92 -9.16
CA LYS A 113 -2.59 -8.14 -7.80
C LYS A 113 -3.88 -7.38 -7.50
N PHE A 114 -4.32 -6.51 -8.39
CA PHE A 114 -5.50 -5.67 -8.20
C PHE A 114 -6.61 -6.02 -9.18
N GLU A 115 -7.85 -5.99 -8.71
CA GLU A 115 -9.04 -6.08 -9.57
C GLU A 115 -9.23 -4.78 -10.38
N LEU A 116 -8.93 -3.63 -9.78
CA LEU A 116 -9.06 -2.31 -10.39
C LEU A 116 -7.89 -1.42 -9.99
N ILE A 117 -7.27 -0.77 -10.99
CA ILE A 117 -6.31 0.31 -10.76
C ILE A 117 -6.83 1.58 -11.42
N THR A 118 -7.07 2.61 -10.63
CA THR A 118 -7.49 3.93 -11.13
C THR A 118 -6.27 4.82 -11.35
N LYS A 119 -6.10 5.29 -12.58
CA LYS A 119 -5.02 6.24 -12.94
C LYS A 119 -5.25 7.60 -12.26
N SER A 120 -4.18 8.31 -11.91
CA SER A 120 -4.26 9.64 -11.29
C SER A 120 -5.05 10.66 -12.10
N LYS A 121 -4.98 10.60 -13.43
CA LYS A 121 -5.78 11.44 -14.33
C LYS A 121 -7.29 11.24 -14.19
N SER A 122 -7.72 10.05 -13.77
CA SER A 122 -9.13 9.69 -13.60
C SER A 122 -9.63 9.92 -12.16
N PHE A 123 -8.76 10.33 -11.26
CA PHE A 123 -9.08 10.48 -9.83
C PHE A 123 -10.27 11.40 -9.56
N TRP A 124 -10.31 12.56 -10.21
CA TRP A 124 -11.40 13.52 -10.04
C TRP A 124 -12.74 12.98 -10.51
N LYS A 125 -12.75 12.27 -11.65
CA LYS A 125 -13.97 11.62 -12.14
C LYS A 125 -14.48 10.56 -11.17
N LEU A 126 -13.56 9.75 -10.62
CA LEU A 126 -13.88 8.77 -9.57
C LEU A 126 -14.46 9.46 -8.34
N LEU A 127 -13.84 10.54 -7.88
CA LEU A 127 -14.24 11.22 -6.66
C LEU A 127 -15.63 11.87 -6.75
N ILE A 128 -15.95 12.46 -7.92
CA ILE A 128 -17.24 13.12 -8.16
C ILE A 128 -18.36 12.10 -8.33
N LYS A 129 -18.16 11.07 -9.14
CA LYS A 129 -19.16 10.06 -9.49
C LYS A 129 -18.62 8.64 -9.34
N PRO A 130 -18.35 8.16 -8.12
CA PRO A 130 -17.69 6.87 -7.90
C PRO A 130 -18.49 5.69 -8.50
N HIS A 131 -19.81 5.67 -8.30
CA HIS A 131 -20.67 4.58 -8.76
C HIS A 131 -20.89 4.57 -10.29
N SER A 132 -20.67 5.69 -10.98
CA SER A 132 -20.65 5.74 -12.45
C SER A 132 -19.28 5.38 -13.01
N PHE A 133 -18.24 5.42 -12.18
CA PHE A 133 -16.87 5.12 -12.58
C PHE A 133 -16.59 3.63 -12.61
N ALA A 134 -17.06 2.91 -11.60
CA ALA A 134 -16.91 1.47 -11.46
C ALA A 134 -18.01 0.89 -10.54
N ASP A 135 -18.19 -0.43 -10.62
CA ASP A 135 -19.01 -1.16 -9.65
C ASP A 135 -18.26 -1.30 -8.32
N TRP A 136 -18.82 -0.71 -7.26
CA TRP A 136 -18.25 -0.73 -5.92
C TRP A 136 -19.08 -1.63 -5.00
N PRO A 137 -18.46 -2.60 -4.32
CA PRO A 137 -19.11 -3.35 -3.27
C PRO A 137 -19.78 -2.43 -2.23
N LYS A 138 -20.89 -2.88 -1.67
CA LYS A 138 -21.66 -2.09 -0.66
C LYS A 138 -20.85 -1.80 0.62
N LYS A 139 -19.82 -2.61 0.90
CA LYS A 139 -18.96 -2.47 2.08
C LYS A 139 -17.49 -2.45 1.66
N GLY A 140 -16.69 -1.68 2.36
CA GLY A 140 -15.28 -1.62 2.08
C GLY A 140 -14.48 -0.81 3.09
N ILE A 141 -13.18 -0.78 2.83
CA ILE A 141 -12.20 -0.02 3.60
C ILE A 141 -11.33 0.74 2.61
N VAL A 142 -11.04 1.99 2.92
CA VAL A 142 -10.00 2.77 2.23
C VAL A 142 -8.77 2.83 3.12
N ILE A 143 -7.63 2.37 2.61
CA ILE A 143 -6.35 2.38 3.29
C ILE A 143 -5.45 3.42 2.62
N PHE A 144 -5.03 4.41 3.39
CA PHE A 144 -4.07 5.41 2.94
C PHE A 144 -2.64 4.91 3.14
N LEU A 145 -1.88 4.82 2.04
CA LEU A 145 -0.47 4.44 2.03
C LEU A 145 0.43 5.44 1.27
N GLY A 146 -0.06 6.62 0.91
CA GLY A 146 0.74 7.64 0.26
C GLY A 146 -0.09 8.71 -0.44
N GLY A 147 0.52 9.86 -0.69
CA GLY A 147 -0.15 11.04 -1.21
C GLY A 147 -0.67 11.97 -0.09
N ASP A 148 -1.79 12.65 -0.32
CA ASP A 148 -2.45 13.45 0.73
C ASP A 148 -3.54 12.63 1.43
N GLN A 149 -3.47 12.61 2.76
CA GLN A 149 -4.41 11.88 3.62
C GLN A 149 -5.87 12.33 3.42
N PHE A 150 -6.09 13.59 3.04
CA PHE A 150 -7.44 14.13 2.82
C PHE A 150 -8.21 13.36 1.75
N TRP A 151 -7.54 12.94 0.68
CA TRP A 151 -8.17 12.22 -0.41
C TRP A 151 -8.70 10.84 0.00
N SER A 152 -8.01 10.17 0.91
CA SER A 152 -8.48 8.88 1.42
C SER A 152 -9.75 9.01 2.25
N ILE A 153 -9.85 10.06 3.05
CA ILE A 153 -11.02 10.37 3.86
C ILE A 153 -12.21 10.72 2.97
N LEU A 154 -11.96 11.58 1.98
CA LEU A 154 -13.02 12.04 1.08
C LEU A 154 -13.55 10.89 0.21
N LEU A 155 -12.67 10.04 -0.34
CA LEU A 155 -13.08 8.87 -1.09
C LEU A 155 -13.83 7.86 -0.22
N ALA A 156 -13.35 7.60 0.99
CA ALA A 156 -14.05 6.72 1.94
C ALA A 156 -15.46 7.23 2.25
N LYS A 157 -15.61 8.52 2.49
CA LYS A 157 -16.93 9.15 2.72
C LYS A 157 -17.85 9.03 1.50
N ARG A 158 -17.31 9.22 0.28
CA ARG A 158 -18.09 9.11 -0.97
C ARG A 158 -18.58 7.70 -1.26
N LEU A 159 -17.79 6.68 -0.87
CA LEU A 159 -18.13 5.27 -1.04
C LEU A 159 -18.92 4.68 0.14
N GLY A 160 -19.05 5.42 1.27
CA GLY A 160 -19.61 4.88 2.51
C GLY A 160 -18.72 3.84 3.19
N TYR A 161 -17.40 3.93 2.99
CA TYR A 161 -16.41 2.99 3.50
C TYR A 161 -15.73 3.51 4.77
N LEU A 162 -15.11 2.60 5.53
CA LEU A 162 -14.21 3.00 6.61
C LEU A 162 -12.87 3.48 6.04
N ASN A 163 -12.20 4.34 6.81
CA ASN A 163 -10.88 4.84 6.46
C ASN A 163 -9.83 4.42 7.48
N ILE A 164 -8.69 3.95 7.00
CA ILE A 164 -7.48 3.66 7.78
C ILE A 164 -6.34 4.49 7.20
N THR A 165 -5.67 5.24 8.05
CA THR A 165 -4.53 6.06 7.63
C THR A 165 -3.23 5.50 8.21
N TYR A 166 -2.29 5.12 7.34
CA TYR A 166 -0.90 4.94 7.75
C TYR A 166 -0.26 6.32 7.90
N ALA A 167 0.24 6.59 9.08
CA ALA A 167 0.85 7.87 9.41
C ALA A 167 2.36 7.68 9.65
N GLU A 168 3.16 8.10 8.69
CA GLU A 168 4.63 8.09 8.77
C GLU A 168 5.13 9.16 9.74
N TRP A 169 4.71 10.40 9.56
CA TRP A 169 5.13 11.56 10.35
C TRP A 169 4.02 12.15 11.19
N VAL A 170 2.82 12.26 10.63
CA VAL A 170 1.68 12.90 11.27
C VAL A 170 0.37 12.35 10.75
N SER A 171 -0.64 12.23 11.61
CA SER A 171 -2.04 12.06 11.19
C SER A 171 -2.71 13.43 11.16
N ARG A 172 -2.93 13.98 9.97
CA ARG A 172 -3.48 15.34 9.79
C ARG A 172 -4.96 15.43 10.14
N TRP A 173 -5.70 14.33 9.97
CA TRP A 173 -7.16 14.33 10.07
C TRP A 173 -7.72 13.26 11.02
N PRO A 174 -7.24 13.20 12.31
CA PRO A 174 -7.60 12.12 13.23
C PRO A 174 -9.10 12.11 13.58
N LYS A 175 -9.79 13.25 13.46
CA LYS A 175 -11.23 13.35 13.67
C LYS A 175 -12.02 12.49 12.68
N TRP A 176 -11.61 12.51 11.40
CA TRP A 176 -12.35 11.88 10.30
C TRP A 176 -11.82 10.51 9.90
N THR A 177 -10.69 10.11 10.45
CA THR A 177 -10.11 8.77 10.25
C THR A 177 -10.73 7.80 11.26
N ASN A 178 -11.08 6.59 10.83
CA ASN A 178 -11.61 5.54 11.71
C ASN A 178 -10.50 4.90 12.54
N GLU A 179 -9.39 4.51 11.90
CA GLU A 179 -8.22 3.91 12.53
C GLU A 179 -6.94 4.57 12.02
N ILE A 180 -5.95 4.74 12.90
CA ILE A 180 -4.65 5.30 12.58
C ILE A 180 -3.59 4.26 12.86
N ALA A 181 -2.81 3.94 11.84
CA ALA A 181 -1.65 3.05 11.90
C ALA A 181 -0.38 3.91 11.94
N ALA A 182 0.12 4.23 13.12
CA ALA A 182 1.29 5.09 13.27
C ALA A 182 2.58 4.31 13.06
N MET A 183 3.53 4.89 12.32
CA MET A 183 4.85 4.32 12.10
C MET A 183 5.62 4.15 13.43
N ASN A 184 5.52 5.12 14.32
CA ASN A 184 6.23 5.10 15.59
C ASN A 184 5.47 5.81 16.72
N VAL A 185 6.02 5.77 17.93
CA VAL A 185 5.41 6.36 19.14
C VAL A 185 5.30 7.88 19.03
N LYS A 186 6.29 8.57 18.44
CA LYS A 186 6.27 10.03 18.25
C LYS A 186 5.06 10.48 17.45
N VAL A 187 4.72 9.77 16.37
CA VAL A 187 3.51 10.05 15.57
C VAL A 187 2.24 9.90 16.41
N LYS A 188 2.18 8.88 17.28
CA LYS A 188 1.04 8.71 18.20
C LYS A 188 0.94 9.83 19.22
N GLU A 189 2.07 10.34 19.70
CA GLU A 189 2.11 11.44 20.67
C GLU A 189 1.58 12.75 20.09
N LEU A 190 1.82 13.01 18.81
CA LEU A 190 1.31 14.20 18.09
C LEU A 190 -0.20 14.18 17.89
N ILE A 191 -0.86 13.03 18.07
CA ILE A 191 -2.31 12.93 17.92
C ILE A 191 -3.00 13.54 19.15
N PRO A 192 -4.01 14.40 18.98
CA PRO A 192 -4.77 14.97 20.10
C PRO A 192 -5.32 13.87 21.02
N LYS A 193 -5.25 14.06 22.33
CA LYS A 193 -5.61 13.05 23.38
C LYS A 193 -6.94 12.34 23.09
N ARG A 194 -7.96 13.10 22.68
CA ARG A 194 -9.32 12.61 22.37
C ARG A 194 -9.38 11.61 21.20
N TYR A 195 -8.33 11.50 20.36
CA TYR A 195 -8.29 10.57 19.23
C TYR A 195 -7.21 9.50 19.37
N LYS A 196 -6.39 9.52 20.42
CA LYS A 196 -5.31 8.55 20.62
C LYS A 196 -5.79 7.10 20.71
N TYR A 197 -7.04 6.89 21.11
CA TYR A 197 -7.66 5.56 21.16
C TYR A 197 -7.79 4.88 19.79
N LYS A 198 -7.86 5.68 18.71
CA LYS A 198 -7.89 5.19 17.33
C LYS A 198 -6.51 4.77 16.81
N CYS A 199 -5.44 5.15 17.51
CA CYS A 199 -4.08 5.01 17.02
C CYS A 199 -3.38 3.80 17.60
N LYS A 200 -2.81 2.99 16.69
CA LYS A 200 -1.89 1.90 17.04
C LYS A 200 -0.55 2.13 16.37
N VAL A 201 0.52 1.94 17.11
CA VAL A 201 1.88 1.95 16.58
C VAL A 201 2.14 0.59 15.95
N ILE A 202 2.42 0.56 14.66
CA ILE A 202 2.64 -0.67 13.89
C ILE A 202 4.07 -0.84 13.38
N GLY A 203 4.86 0.23 13.39
CA GLY A 203 6.23 0.24 12.87
C GLY A 203 6.31 0.73 11.43
N ASP A 204 7.52 0.73 10.90
CA ASP A 204 7.79 1.05 9.51
C ASP A 204 7.39 -0.12 8.61
N LEU A 205 6.59 0.16 7.60
CA LEU A 205 6.18 -0.85 6.62
C LEU A 205 7.34 -1.33 5.74
N MET A 206 8.39 -0.50 5.58
CA MET A 206 9.59 -0.88 4.85
C MET A 206 10.42 -1.93 5.58
N ALA A 207 10.40 -1.94 6.92
CA ALA A 207 11.21 -2.86 7.72
C ALA A 207 10.84 -4.33 7.51
N ASP A 208 9.63 -4.59 7.01
CA ASP A 208 9.13 -5.95 6.77
C ASP A 208 9.26 -6.39 5.30
N ILE A 209 9.90 -5.58 4.43
CA ILE A 209 10.15 -5.96 3.03
C ILE A 209 11.09 -7.15 2.99
N LYS A 210 10.60 -8.26 2.42
CA LYS A 210 11.46 -9.40 2.13
C LYS A 210 12.31 -9.08 0.91
N LEU A 211 13.60 -9.00 1.09
CA LEU A 211 14.52 -8.96 -0.02
C LEU A 211 14.45 -10.31 -0.73
N ASN A 212 14.24 -10.29 -2.05
CA ASN A 212 14.45 -11.49 -2.85
C ASN A 212 15.94 -11.84 -2.73
N SER A 213 16.22 -12.99 -2.17
CA SER A 213 17.58 -13.50 -1.91
C SER A 213 18.44 -13.74 -3.18
N GLU A 214 17.87 -13.45 -4.34
CA GLU A 214 18.52 -13.66 -5.65
C GLU A 214 19.39 -12.50 -6.13
N ILE A 215 19.53 -11.41 -5.37
CA ILE A 215 20.59 -10.43 -5.65
C ILE A 215 21.91 -11.03 -5.16
N SER A 216 22.36 -12.04 -5.88
CA SER A 216 23.75 -12.49 -5.83
C SER A 216 24.61 -11.37 -6.44
N LEU A 217 25.24 -10.58 -5.60
CA LEU A 217 26.38 -9.78 -6.04
C LEU A 217 27.40 -10.78 -6.57
N ARG A 218 27.59 -10.80 -7.88
CA ARG A 218 28.24 -11.88 -8.66
C ARG A 218 29.68 -12.18 -8.25
N ASN A 219 30.27 -11.38 -7.38
CA ASN A 219 31.63 -11.61 -6.93
C ASN A 219 31.74 -11.30 -5.42
N LYS A 220 31.83 -12.34 -4.59
CA LYS A 220 31.98 -12.24 -3.14
C LYS A 220 33.30 -11.64 -2.69
N GLU A 221 34.32 -11.60 -3.58
CA GLU A 221 35.65 -11.06 -3.30
C GLU A 221 35.74 -9.55 -3.53
N LYS A 222 34.71 -8.92 -4.13
CA LYS A 222 34.71 -7.49 -4.40
C LYS A 222 33.88 -6.73 -3.37
N HIS A 223 34.42 -5.60 -2.92
CA HIS A 223 33.68 -4.66 -2.08
C HIS A 223 32.75 -3.79 -2.94
N TYR A 224 31.54 -3.56 -2.47
CA TYR A 224 30.56 -2.76 -3.16
C TYR A 224 30.10 -1.59 -2.32
N ILE A 225 30.10 -0.39 -2.91
CA ILE A 225 29.52 0.82 -2.32
C ILE A 225 28.26 1.18 -3.09
N ALA A 226 27.12 1.28 -2.40
CA ALA A 226 25.88 1.74 -3.00
C ALA A 226 25.80 3.27 -2.99
N LEU A 227 25.64 3.88 -4.16
CA LEU A 227 25.41 5.29 -4.33
C LEU A 227 23.89 5.53 -4.44
N LEU A 228 23.32 6.37 -3.58
CA LEU A 228 21.87 6.56 -3.45
C LEU A 228 21.46 7.99 -3.83
N PRO A 229 21.53 8.40 -5.11
CA PRO A 229 21.24 9.77 -5.54
C PRO A 229 19.76 10.14 -5.42
N GLY A 230 18.89 9.18 -5.10
CA GLY A 230 17.45 9.34 -5.01
C GLY A 230 16.70 8.84 -6.24
N SER A 231 15.38 9.07 -6.28
CA SER A 231 14.49 8.61 -7.36
C SER A 231 13.72 9.75 -8.04
N LYS A 232 13.86 10.98 -7.57
CA LYS A 232 13.17 12.16 -8.13
C LYS A 232 14.12 12.92 -9.05
N LYS A 233 13.65 13.34 -10.21
CA LYS A 233 14.45 14.03 -11.23
C LYS A 233 15.29 15.19 -10.66
N ALA A 234 14.70 16.03 -9.80
CA ALA A 234 15.40 17.14 -9.15
C ALA A 234 16.51 16.69 -8.17
N LYS A 235 16.43 15.46 -7.63
CA LYS A 235 17.49 14.91 -6.79
C LYS A 235 18.56 14.24 -7.64
N LEU A 236 18.17 13.56 -8.71
CA LEU A 236 19.08 12.89 -9.62
C LEU A 236 20.02 13.88 -10.32
N SER A 237 19.52 15.04 -10.75
CA SER A 237 20.32 16.08 -11.43
C SER A 237 21.46 16.63 -10.59
N VAL A 238 21.34 16.60 -9.28
CA VAL A 238 22.40 17.04 -8.35
C VAL A 238 23.17 15.82 -7.81
N GLY A 239 22.46 14.78 -7.45
CA GLY A 239 23.04 13.63 -6.76
C GLY A 239 23.92 12.77 -7.64
N ILE A 240 23.56 12.54 -8.92
CA ILE A 240 24.37 11.68 -9.79
C ILE A 240 25.75 12.29 -10.05
N PRO A 241 25.89 13.54 -10.54
CA PRO A 241 27.21 14.14 -10.75
C PRO A 241 28.06 14.13 -9.47
N PHE A 242 27.49 14.52 -8.34
CA PHE A 242 28.17 14.51 -7.06
C PHE A 242 28.66 13.12 -6.63
N PHE A 243 27.80 12.11 -6.71
CA PHE A 243 28.21 10.75 -6.32
C PHE A 243 29.20 10.11 -7.28
N LEU A 244 29.17 10.45 -8.57
CA LEU A 244 30.19 10.00 -9.53
C LEU A 244 31.55 10.60 -9.23
N GLU A 245 31.62 11.90 -8.89
CA GLU A 245 32.88 12.54 -8.47
C GLU A 245 33.45 11.88 -7.20
N VAL A 246 32.59 11.59 -6.21
CA VAL A 246 32.99 10.86 -4.99
C VAL A 246 33.49 9.44 -5.34
N ALA A 247 32.80 8.75 -6.24
CA ALA A 247 33.18 7.40 -6.67
C ALA A 247 34.55 7.40 -7.37
N ASP A 248 34.81 8.38 -8.24
CA ASP A 248 36.09 8.52 -8.93
C ASP A 248 37.25 8.80 -7.94
N HIS A 249 36.96 9.59 -6.90
CA HIS A 249 37.95 9.87 -5.87
C HIS A 249 38.33 8.61 -5.08
N ILE A 250 37.31 7.86 -4.64
CA ILE A 250 37.53 6.59 -3.92
C ILE A 250 38.18 5.53 -4.79
N ALA A 251 37.81 5.45 -6.08
CA ALA A 251 38.39 4.46 -7.02
C ALA A 251 39.90 4.67 -7.28
N LYS A 252 40.35 5.93 -7.25
CA LYS A 252 41.79 6.25 -7.38
C LYS A 252 42.61 5.73 -6.19
N GLU A 253 42.01 5.72 -5.00
CA GLU A 253 42.68 5.26 -3.79
C GLU A 253 42.55 3.73 -3.59
N ASN A 254 41.47 3.13 -4.11
CA ASN A 254 41.16 1.71 -3.88
C ASN A 254 40.49 1.06 -5.11
N GLN A 255 41.30 0.34 -5.90
CA GLN A 255 40.87 -0.31 -7.13
C GLN A 255 39.97 -1.54 -6.92
N ASN A 256 39.82 -2.01 -5.69
CA ASN A 256 39.01 -3.22 -5.37
C ASN A 256 37.58 -2.92 -5.03
N ILE A 257 37.16 -1.66 -5.18
CA ILE A 257 35.78 -1.21 -4.88
C ILE A 257 34.98 -1.10 -6.18
N ASN A 258 33.76 -1.63 -6.18
CA ASN A 258 32.78 -1.42 -7.23
C ASN A 258 31.63 -0.53 -6.70
N PHE A 259 31.08 0.29 -7.57
CA PHE A 259 29.97 1.16 -7.23
C PHE A 259 28.67 0.64 -7.86
N ILE A 260 27.58 0.75 -7.12
CA ILE A 260 26.25 0.33 -7.57
C ILE A 260 25.27 1.49 -7.36
N ILE A 261 24.54 1.86 -8.40
CA ILE A 261 23.42 2.80 -8.31
C ILE A 261 22.14 2.01 -8.46
N PRO A 262 21.34 1.80 -7.38
CA PRO A 262 20.05 1.16 -7.49
C PRO A 262 19.04 2.08 -8.17
N ILE A 263 18.38 1.59 -9.22
CA ILE A 263 17.41 2.33 -10.00
C ILE A 263 16.00 1.98 -9.50
N ALA A 264 15.21 3.00 -9.14
CA ALA A 264 13.83 2.79 -8.72
C ALA A 264 12.98 2.26 -9.89
N PRO A 265 12.04 1.33 -9.66
CA PRO A 265 11.21 0.74 -10.72
C PRO A 265 10.39 1.76 -11.53
N THR A 266 10.13 2.93 -10.95
CA THR A 266 9.38 4.03 -11.57
C THR A 266 10.25 5.01 -12.37
N THR A 267 11.58 4.82 -12.39
CA THR A 267 12.55 5.71 -13.06
C THR A 267 13.18 4.99 -14.25
N ASP A 268 13.46 5.69 -15.34
CA ASP A 268 14.16 5.13 -16.49
C ASP A 268 15.65 5.11 -16.27
N LYS A 269 16.31 4.04 -16.75
CA LYS A 269 17.75 3.96 -16.77
C LYS A 269 18.39 5.12 -17.55
N SER A 270 17.73 5.57 -18.63
CA SER A 270 18.16 6.71 -19.42
C SER A 270 18.24 8.02 -18.65
N GLU A 271 17.39 8.21 -17.64
CA GLU A 271 17.44 9.41 -16.77
C GLU A 271 18.72 9.45 -15.94
N TYR A 272 19.22 8.28 -15.50
CA TYR A 272 20.51 8.19 -14.79
C TYR A 272 21.70 8.46 -15.74
N LEU A 273 21.65 7.96 -16.97
CA LEU A 273 22.70 8.15 -17.95
C LEU A 273 22.81 9.60 -18.45
N PHE A 274 21.67 10.31 -18.52
CA PHE A 274 21.63 11.71 -18.93
C PHE A 274 22.44 12.64 -18.00
N PHE A 275 22.53 12.33 -16.73
CA PHE A 275 23.28 13.13 -15.76
C PHE A 275 24.74 12.70 -15.60
N GLN A 276 25.24 11.76 -16.42
CA GLN A 276 26.65 11.37 -16.47
C GLN A 276 27.49 12.27 -17.40
N SER A 277 26.83 13.01 -18.29
CA SER A 277 27.44 13.94 -19.23
C SER A 277 27.56 15.34 -18.63
#